data_6aa64b28c7be8f26d1e7d36b84e037bd
#
_entry.id   6aa64b28c7be8f26d1e7d36b84e037bd
#
_cell.length_a   1.000
_cell.length_b   1.000
_cell.length_c   1.000
_cell.angle_alpha   90.00
_cell.angle_beta   90.00
_cell.angle_gamma   90.00
#
_symmetry.space_group_name_H-M   'P 1'
#
loop_
_entity.id
_entity.type
_entity.pdbx_description
1 polymer ?
#
loop_
_entity_poly.entity_id
_entity_poly.type
_entity_poly.pdbx_seq_one_letter_code
_entity_poly.pdbx_strand_id
1 'polypeptide(L)'
;MSNKSYLSVYAKSFSWAGFFLPQKTLEKCSALYDFCRVADNIADDNENIENKEKKFNHFENNFNQKNFDDPIIKNMWDLIEEFNISLKIVQDLLMGIKSDIKDKVKLDTKKDLLVYSYRVAGTVGLMMAKILKVNKKSSLKSAIDLGIAMQLTNISRDVIEDSENNRFYINENFEEILSTINLADTFYKNSFYSIKDIPISFRFSILVARRVYRKIGHKIKNKKNLENYLNSGKIYVSNVEKVFETFLSIFDLIRLSFSHKLDDQIQHDHNLINQEINLNERI
;
A
#
# COMPACT_ATOMS: atom_id res chain seq x y z
N MET A 1 2.16 -19.63 -22.77
CA MET A 1 1.01 -19.27 -21.90
C MET A 1 1.40 -18.02 -21.16
N SER A 2 0.72 -16.88 -21.34
CA SER A 2 1.04 -15.66 -20.59
C SER A 2 0.69 -15.92 -19.13
N ASN A 3 1.71 -16.01 -18.25
CA ASN A 3 1.49 -16.00 -16.82
C ASN A 3 0.70 -14.70 -16.49
N LYS A 4 -0.56 -14.84 -16.09
CA LYS A 4 -1.33 -13.70 -15.59
C LYS A 4 -0.59 -13.18 -14.34
N SER A 5 -0.18 -11.91 -14.35
CA SER A 5 0.46 -11.31 -13.19
C SER A 5 -0.50 -11.33 -11.99
N TYR A 6 0.03 -11.50 -10.78
CA TYR A 6 -0.78 -11.45 -9.54
C TYR A 6 -1.57 -10.14 -9.43
N LEU A 7 -1.03 -9.02 -9.95
CA LEU A 7 -1.73 -7.74 -10.02
C LEU A 7 -3.09 -7.86 -10.69
N SER A 8 -3.19 -8.58 -11.81
CA SER A 8 -4.45 -8.71 -12.57
C SER A 8 -5.47 -9.62 -11.88
N VAL A 9 -5.01 -10.55 -11.05
CA VAL A 9 -5.85 -11.55 -10.36
C VAL A 9 -6.34 -11.04 -9.02
N TYR A 10 -5.45 -10.48 -8.20
CA TYR A 10 -5.72 -10.18 -6.79
C TYR A 10 -5.99 -8.70 -6.52
N ALA A 11 -5.40 -7.78 -7.27
CA ALA A 11 -5.49 -6.35 -7.01
C ALA A 11 -6.46 -5.62 -7.95
N LYS A 12 -7.75 -5.94 -7.91
CA LYS A 12 -8.77 -5.38 -8.81
C LYS A 12 -8.79 -3.84 -8.90
N SER A 13 -8.48 -3.13 -7.83
CA SER A 13 -8.43 -1.67 -7.82
C SER A 13 -7.15 -1.13 -8.45
N PHE A 14 -5.98 -1.75 -8.16
CA PHE A 14 -4.72 -1.40 -8.79
C PHE A 14 -4.67 -1.81 -10.26
N SER A 15 -5.19 -3.00 -10.60
CA SER A 15 -5.33 -3.44 -11.98
C SER A 15 -6.16 -2.47 -12.82
N TRP A 16 -7.26 -1.96 -12.25
CA TRP A 16 -8.08 -0.92 -12.90
C TRP A 16 -7.30 0.36 -13.19
N ALA A 17 -6.57 0.88 -12.20
CA ALA A 17 -5.74 2.06 -12.37
C ALA A 17 -4.56 1.81 -13.32
N GLY A 18 -3.99 0.61 -13.30
CA GLY A 18 -2.90 0.18 -14.17
C GLY A 18 -3.22 0.27 -15.66
N PHE A 19 -4.49 0.17 -16.03
CA PHE A 19 -4.95 0.35 -17.43
C PHE A 19 -4.52 1.69 -18.04
N PHE A 20 -4.30 2.70 -17.21
CA PHE A 20 -3.89 4.04 -17.63
C PHE A 20 -2.37 4.24 -17.61
N LEU A 21 -1.59 3.20 -17.35
CA LEU A 21 -0.14 3.24 -17.45
C LEU A 21 0.32 2.73 -18.82
N PRO A 22 1.44 3.27 -19.36
CA PRO A 22 2.13 2.65 -20.49
C PRO A 22 2.51 1.20 -20.16
N GLN A 23 2.40 0.31 -21.14
CA GLN A 23 2.59 -1.14 -20.97
C GLN A 23 3.90 -1.50 -20.25
N LYS A 24 5.03 -0.93 -20.68
CA LYS A 24 6.34 -1.19 -20.05
C LYS A 24 6.39 -0.77 -18.58
N THR A 25 5.68 0.31 -18.21
CA THR A 25 5.61 0.77 -16.82
C THR A 25 4.70 -0.13 -16.01
N LEU A 26 3.57 -0.56 -16.59
CA LEU A 26 2.65 -1.50 -15.96
C LEU A 26 3.35 -2.84 -15.63
N GLU A 27 4.17 -3.35 -16.55
CA GLU A 27 4.96 -4.58 -16.34
C GLU A 27 5.91 -4.45 -15.14
N LYS A 28 6.59 -3.31 -14.99
CA LYS A 28 7.47 -3.03 -13.85
C LYS A 28 6.70 -2.89 -12.54
N CYS A 29 5.58 -2.19 -12.56
CA CYS A 29 4.68 -2.10 -11.40
C CYS A 29 4.12 -3.49 -11.02
N SER A 30 3.83 -4.33 -12.01
CA SER A 30 3.38 -5.70 -11.79
C SER A 30 4.47 -6.57 -11.17
N ALA A 31 5.72 -6.44 -11.60
CA ALA A 31 6.84 -7.17 -11.03
C ALA A 31 7.06 -6.83 -9.54
N LEU A 32 6.96 -5.55 -9.17
CA LEU A 32 6.98 -5.13 -7.77
C LEU A 32 5.81 -5.75 -6.99
N TYR A 33 4.60 -5.68 -7.55
CA TYR A 33 3.41 -6.26 -6.91
C TYR A 33 3.54 -7.77 -6.73
N ASP A 34 4.06 -8.48 -7.73
CA ASP A 34 4.23 -9.93 -7.70
C ASP A 34 5.21 -10.34 -6.59
N PHE A 35 6.30 -9.59 -6.39
CA PHE A 35 7.23 -9.79 -5.27
C PHE A 35 6.53 -9.62 -3.91
N CYS A 36 5.80 -8.52 -3.73
CA CYS A 36 5.05 -8.27 -2.50
C CYS A 36 4.05 -9.41 -2.25
N ARG A 37 3.28 -9.80 -3.27
CA ARG A 37 2.22 -10.80 -3.14
C ARG A 37 2.74 -12.21 -2.85
N VAL A 38 3.90 -12.58 -3.39
CA VAL A 38 4.53 -13.87 -3.05
C VAL A 38 4.93 -13.89 -1.57
N ALA A 39 5.54 -12.80 -1.07
CA ALA A 39 5.88 -12.70 0.35
C ALA A 39 4.63 -12.71 1.25
N ASP A 40 3.57 -11.94 0.90
CA ASP A 40 2.29 -11.94 1.62
C ASP A 40 1.65 -13.32 1.63
N ASN A 41 1.61 -14.03 0.49
CA ASN A 41 1.00 -15.37 0.42
C ASN A 41 1.67 -16.36 1.37
N ILE A 42 2.98 -16.24 1.64
CA ILE A 42 3.68 -17.09 2.62
C ILE A 42 3.18 -16.80 4.05
N ALA A 43 2.96 -15.53 4.37
CA ALA A 43 2.44 -15.13 5.68
C ALA A 43 0.96 -15.48 5.87
N ASP A 44 0.17 -15.47 4.75
CA ASP A 44 -1.27 -15.76 4.74
C ASP A 44 -1.60 -17.25 4.57
N ASP A 45 -0.60 -18.11 4.33
CA ASP A 45 -0.83 -19.56 4.13
C ASP A 45 -1.50 -20.17 5.38
N ASN A 46 -2.33 -21.22 5.17
CA ASN A 46 -3.02 -21.94 6.26
C ASN A 46 -2.11 -22.95 6.99
N GLU A 47 -0.81 -22.87 6.80
CA GLU A 47 0.17 -23.75 7.46
C GLU A 47 0.45 -23.29 8.91
N ASN A 48 1.09 -24.17 9.68
CA ASN A 48 1.59 -23.80 11.01
C ASN A 48 2.72 -22.75 10.91
N ILE A 49 2.93 -22.01 12.01
CA ILE A 49 3.89 -20.91 12.06
C ILE A 49 5.30 -21.37 11.71
N GLU A 50 5.75 -22.50 12.20
CA GLU A 50 7.10 -23.02 11.94
C GLU A 50 7.35 -23.21 10.43
N ASN A 51 6.36 -23.73 9.70
CA ASN A 51 6.45 -23.90 8.25
C ASN A 51 6.41 -22.55 7.52
N LYS A 52 5.55 -21.62 7.94
CA LYS A 52 5.53 -20.25 7.41
C LYS A 52 6.88 -19.57 7.60
N GLU A 53 7.45 -19.62 8.79
CA GLU A 53 8.77 -19.06 9.09
C GLU A 53 9.87 -19.69 8.23
N LYS A 54 9.87 -21.02 8.07
CA LYS A 54 10.83 -21.71 7.20
C LYS A 54 10.73 -21.25 5.75
N LYS A 55 9.49 -21.17 5.21
CA LYS A 55 9.24 -20.69 3.84
C LYS A 55 9.65 -19.24 3.69
N PHE A 56 9.31 -18.38 4.64
CA PHE A 56 9.64 -16.97 4.59
C PHE A 56 11.15 -16.74 4.69
N ASN A 57 11.83 -17.42 5.60
CA ASN A 57 13.29 -17.37 5.72
C ASN A 57 13.98 -17.89 4.44
N HIS A 58 13.42 -18.92 3.81
CA HIS A 58 13.92 -19.41 2.52
C HIS A 58 13.77 -18.34 1.42
N PHE A 59 12.61 -17.69 1.32
CA PHE A 59 12.36 -16.61 0.37
C PHE A 59 13.31 -15.42 0.61
N GLU A 60 13.46 -15.00 1.86
CA GLU A 60 14.36 -13.91 2.27
C GLU A 60 15.83 -14.24 1.94
N ASN A 61 16.27 -15.49 2.20
CA ASN A 61 17.61 -15.95 1.87
C ASN A 61 17.84 -15.98 0.35
N ASN A 62 16.89 -16.49 -0.43
CA ASN A 62 16.96 -16.47 -1.90
C ASN A 62 17.08 -15.05 -2.44
N PHE A 63 16.32 -14.10 -1.86
CA PHE A 63 16.44 -12.69 -2.22
C PHE A 63 17.82 -12.14 -1.89
N ASN A 64 18.33 -12.37 -0.67
CA ASN A 64 19.63 -11.85 -0.23
C ASN A 64 20.80 -12.46 -1.00
N GLN A 65 20.71 -13.73 -1.41
CA GLN A 65 21.72 -14.45 -2.19
C GLN A 65 21.62 -14.19 -3.70
N LYS A 66 20.66 -13.37 -4.15
CA LYS A 66 20.39 -13.12 -5.58
C LYS A 66 20.15 -14.40 -6.37
N ASN A 67 19.29 -15.29 -5.85
CA ASN A 67 18.92 -16.51 -6.57
C ASN A 67 18.04 -16.16 -7.78
N PHE A 68 18.68 -15.92 -8.93
CA PHE A 68 18.02 -15.51 -10.16
C PHE A 68 17.36 -16.65 -10.94
N ASP A 69 17.41 -17.89 -10.44
CA ASP A 69 16.61 -19.00 -10.96
C ASP A 69 15.12 -18.78 -10.62
N ASP A 70 14.83 -18.03 -9.56
CA ASP A 70 13.47 -17.56 -9.24
C ASP A 70 13.19 -16.25 -10.01
N PRO A 71 12.23 -16.26 -10.95
CA PRO A 71 11.90 -15.07 -11.75
C PRO A 71 11.34 -13.91 -10.91
N ILE A 72 10.69 -14.18 -9.76
CA ILE A 72 10.19 -13.15 -8.86
C ILE A 72 11.36 -12.38 -8.22
N ILE A 73 12.35 -13.13 -7.73
CA ILE A 73 13.57 -12.56 -7.15
C ILE A 73 14.36 -11.79 -8.22
N LYS A 74 14.55 -12.39 -9.40
CA LYS A 74 15.25 -11.75 -10.52
C LYS A 74 14.59 -10.42 -10.89
N ASN A 75 13.27 -10.43 -11.14
CA ASN A 75 12.54 -9.23 -11.53
C ASN A 75 12.63 -8.12 -10.45
N MET A 76 12.59 -8.48 -9.18
CA MET A 76 12.75 -7.49 -8.10
C MET A 76 14.15 -6.89 -8.08
N TRP A 77 15.20 -7.69 -8.30
CA TRP A 77 16.56 -7.19 -8.41
C TRP A 77 16.77 -6.31 -9.66
N ASP A 78 16.17 -6.66 -10.81
CA ASP A 78 16.17 -5.81 -12.00
C ASP A 78 15.56 -4.42 -11.70
N LEU A 79 14.47 -4.36 -10.90
CA LEU A 79 13.87 -3.10 -10.45
C LEU A 79 14.78 -2.32 -9.49
N ILE A 80 15.41 -3.00 -8.54
CA ILE A 80 16.35 -2.41 -7.57
C ILE A 80 17.48 -1.70 -8.32
N GLU A 81 18.09 -2.37 -9.29
CA GLU A 81 19.23 -1.85 -10.07
C GLU A 81 18.77 -0.73 -11.01
N GLU A 82 17.68 -0.92 -11.77
CA GLU A 82 17.20 0.07 -12.75
C GLU A 82 16.73 1.38 -12.09
N PHE A 83 16.07 1.30 -10.95
CA PHE A 83 15.46 2.47 -10.29
C PHE A 83 16.20 2.94 -9.03
N ASN A 84 17.38 2.39 -8.77
CA ASN A 84 18.16 2.71 -7.57
C ASN A 84 17.31 2.64 -6.28
N ILE A 85 16.61 1.51 -6.11
CA ILE A 85 15.82 1.23 -4.91
C ILE A 85 16.75 0.79 -3.78
N SER A 86 16.72 1.46 -2.65
CA SER A 86 17.53 1.06 -1.49
C SER A 86 17.07 -0.30 -0.95
N LEU A 87 18.02 -1.19 -0.68
CA LEU A 87 17.74 -2.49 -0.05
C LEU A 87 17.08 -2.35 1.32
N LYS A 88 17.35 -1.26 2.04
CA LYS A 88 16.69 -0.96 3.33
C LYS A 88 15.17 -0.87 3.18
N ILE A 89 14.66 -0.37 2.04
CA ILE A 89 13.20 -0.27 1.79
C ILE A 89 12.61 -1.67 1.63
N VAL A 90 13.29 -2.55 0.89
CA VAL A 90 12.84 -3.93 0.69
C VAL A 90 12.92 -4.72 1.99
N GLN A 91 13.97 -4.50 2.80
CA GLN A 91 14.11 -5.10 4.12
C GLN A 91 13.00 -4.64 5.07
N ASP A 92 12.66 -3.34 5.08
CA ASP A 92 11.53 -2.81 5.87
C ASP A 92 10.22 -3.49 5.45
N LEU A 93 9.96 -3.70 4.15
CA LEU A 93 8.80 -4.42 3.64
C LEU A 93 8.77 -5.88 4.15
N LEU A 94 9.86 -6.62 3.94
CA LEU A 94 9.94 -8.02 4.36
C LEU A 94 9.77 -8.16 5.88
N MET A 95 10.36 -7.25 6.66
CA MET A 95 10.18 -7.22 8.11
C MET A 95 8.71 -6.97 8.50
N GLY A 96 8.00 -6.09 7.77
CA GLY A 96 6.58 -5.84 7.98
C GLY A 96 5.73 -7.09 7.73
N ILE A 97 5.92 -7.75 6.59
CA ILE A 97 5.18 -8.96 6.24
C ILE A 97 5.51 -10.11 7.21
N LYS A 98 6.79 -10.28 7.56
CA LYS A 98 7.22 -11.29 8.52
C LYS A 98 6.59 -11.10 9.91
N SER A 99 6.26 -9.86 10.28
CA SER A 99 5.62 -9.58 11.56
C SER A 99 4.21 -10.17 11.70
N ASP A 100 3.58 -10.54 10.56
CA ASP A 100 2.27 -11.22 10.52
C ASP A 100 2.35 -12.75 10.68
N ILE A 101 3.58 -13.32 10.68
CA ILE A 101 3.80 -14.75 10.94
C ILE A 101 3.90 -14.97 12.46
N LYS A 102 2.76 -14.92 13.13
CA LYS A 102 2.62 -15.13 14.58
C LYS A 102 1.27 -15.75 14.90
N ASP A 103 1.16 -16.43 16.04
CA ASP A 103 -0.13 -16.96 16.54
C ASP A 103 -1.16 -15.85 16.74
N LYS A 104 -0.70 -14.70 17.18
CA LYS A 104 -1.51 -13.51 17.38
C LYS A 104 -0.70 -12.26 17.05
N VAL A 105 -1.24 -11.44 16.17
CA VAL A 105 -0.72 -10.10 15.89
C VAL A 105 -1.61 -9.09 16.58
N LYS A 106 -1.02 -8.18 17.36
CA LYS A 106 -1.72 -7.07 17.98
C LYS A 106 -0.88 -5.81 17.93
N LEU A 107 -1.46 -4.72 17.47
CA LEU A 107 -0.86 -3.39 17.50
C LEU A 107 -1.52 -2.59 18.62
N ASP A 108 -0.74 -2.15 19.60
CA ASP A 108 -1.29 -1.54 20.81
C ASP A 108 -1.30 -0.02 20.75
N THR A 109 -0.51 0.59 19.88
CA THR A 109 -0.36 2.04 19.80
C THR A 109 -0.53 2.58 18.38
N LYS A 110 -0.87 3.87 18.27
CA LYS A 110 -0.86 4.57 16.96
C LYS A 110 0.51 4.49 16.27
N LYS A 111 1.59 4.51 17.05
CA LYS A 111 2.95 4.35 16.49
C LYS A 111 3.09 3.00 15.82
N ASP A 112 2.69 1.90 16.49
CA ASP A 112 2.81 0.55 15.94
C ASP A 112 2.00 0.42 14.65
N LEU A 113 0.77 0.97 14.64
CA LEU A 113 -0.10 1.00 13.45
C LEU A 113 0.55 1.76 12.28
N LEU A 114 1.17 2.90 12.54
CA LEU A 114 1.84 3.69 11.51
C LEU A 114 3.13 3.04 11.01
N VAL A 115 3.94 2.47 11.91
CA VAL A 115 5.16 1.73 11.56
C VAL A 115 4.82 0.50 10.72
N TYR A 116 3.82 -0.27 11.12
CA TYR A 116 3.32 -1.40 10.34
C TYR A 116 2.83 -0.95 8.95
N SER A 117 1.95 0.05 8.90
CA SER A 117 1.41 0.57 7.64
C SER A 117 2.50 1.12 6.72
N TYR A 118 3.54 1.75 7.28
CA TYR A 118 4.72 2.13 6.51
C TYR A 118 5.43 0.90 5.94
N ARG A 119 5.72 -0.11 6.78
CA ARG A 119 6.48 -1.30 6.37
C ARG A 119 5.80 -2.04 5.23
N VAL A 120 4.51 -2.36 5.36
CA VAL A 120 3.80 -3.20 4.38
C VAL A 120 3.25 -2.45 3.17
N ALA A 121 3.12 -1.11 3.23
CA ALA A 121 2.54 -0.34 2.13
C ALA A 121 3.23 1.01 1.84
N GLY A 122 3.72 1.72 2.83
CA GLY A 122 4.52 2.94 2.62
C GLY A 122 5.79 2.65 1.79
N THR A 123 6.47 1.55 2.07
CA THR A 123 7.62 1.04 1.30
C THR A 123 7.24 0.76 -0.15
N VAL A 124 6.08 0.13 -0.38
CA VAL A 124 5.56 -0.15 -1.73
C VAL A 124 5.26 1.16 -2.46
N GLY A 125 4.63 2.14 -1.79
CA GLY A 125 4.39 3.47 -2.32
C GLY A 125 5.69 4.17 -2.75
N LEU A 126 6.73 4.08 -1.93
CA LEU A 126 8.05 4.64 -2.21
C LEU A 126 8.73 3.96 -3.41
N MET A 127 8.73 2.63 -3.46
CA MET A 127 9.29 1.87 -4.57
C MET A 127 8.53 2.15 -5.87
N MET A 128 7.20 2.20 -5.81
CA MET A 128 6.35 2.56 -6.95
C MET A 128 6.70 3.96 -7.48
N ALA A 129 6.88 4.95 -6.60
CA ALA A 129 7.25 6.30 -7.00
C ALA A 129 8.61 6.35 -7.72
N LYS A 130 9.59 5.56 -7.28
CA LYS A 130 10.88 5.42 -7.96
C LYS A 130 10.72 4.81 -9.37
N ILE A 131 9.90 3.76 -9.52
CA ILE A 131 9.55 3.17 -10.84
C ILE A 131 8.89 4.22 -11.75
N LEU A 132 8.05 5.09 -11.17
CA LEU A 132 7.42 6.20 -11.87
C LEU A 132 8.34 7.43 -12.04
N LYS A 133 9.64 7.29 -11.77
CA LYS A 133 10.70 8.29 -11.97
C LYS A 133 10.50 9.58 -11.16
N VAL A 134 9.94 9.47 -9.96
CA VAL A 134 9.87 10.57 -9.01
C VAL A 134 11.22 10.71 -8.31
N ASN A 135 11.83 11.91 -8.35
CA ASN A 135 13.15 12.18 -7.79
C ASN A 135 13.11 13.19 -6.62
N LYS A 136 12.03 13.95 -6.49
CA LYS A 136 11.92 14.97 -5.47
C LYS A 136 11.65 14.34 -4.10
N LYS A 137 12.52 14.58 -3.13
CA LYS A 137 12.43 13.97 -1.78
C LYS A 137 11.07 14.16 -1.12
N SER A 138 10.51 15.38 -1.17
CA SER A 138 9.18 15.64 -0.60
C SER A 138 8.08 14.82 -1.26
N SER A 139 8.20 14.49 -2.55
CA SER A 139 7.22 13.72 -3.30
C SER A 139 7.39 12.22 -3.09
N LEU A 140 8.62 11.75 -2.87
CA LEU A 140 8.89 10.40 -2.40
C LEU A 140 8.28 10.17 -1.01
N LYS A 141 8.40 11.16 -0.10
CA LYS A 141 7.75 11.11 1.22
C LYS A 141 6.22 11.05 1.09
N SER A 142 5.65 11.84 0.18
CA SER A 142 4.20 11.80 -0.10
C SER A 142 3.74 10.48 -0.74
N ALA A 143 4.61 9.77 -1.44
CA ALA A 143 4.29 8.42 -1.95
C ALA A 143 4.22 7.40 -0.81
N ILE A 144 5.08 7.52 0.21
CA ILE A 144 4.97 6.78 1.47
C ILE A 144 3.59 7.04 2.10
N ASP A 145 3.19 8.31 2.17
CA ASP A 145 1.90 8.72 2.74
C ASP A 145 0.72 8.08 2.00
N LEU A 146 0.77 8.03 0.68
CA LEU A 146 -0.27 7.37 -0.11
C LEU A 146 -0.35 5.87 0.17
N GLY A 147 0.78 5.20 0.32
CA GLY A 147 0.84 3.79 0.73
C GLY A 147 0.23 3.57 2.11
N ILE A 148 0.63 4.38 3.11
CA ILE A 148 0.08 4.34 4.47
C ILE A 148 -1.44 4.57 4.44
N ALA A 149 -1.94 5.57 3.69
CA ALA A 149 -3.37 5.83 3.57
C ALA A 149 -4.15 4.62 3.03
N MET A 150 -3.60 3.94 2.02
CA MET A 150 -4.20 2.73 1.46
C MET A 150 -4.23 1.58 2.46
N GLN A 151 -3.15 1.39 3.23
CA GLN A 151 -3.10 0.33 4.24
C GLN A 151 -4.05 0.59 5.40
N LEU A 152 -4.12 1.82 5.92
CA LEU A 152 -5.09 2.20 6.95
C LEU A 152 -6.53 1.97 6.46
N THR A 153 -6.78 2.18 5.16
CA THR A 153 -8.09 1.89 4.54
C THR A 153 -8.36 0.37 4.48
N ASN A 154 -7.35 -0.46 4.16
CA ASN A 154 -7.46 -1.91 4.17
C ASN A 154 -7.74 -2.41 5.59
N ILE A 155 -6.93 -2.01 6.57
CA ILE A 155 -7.12 -2.37 7.99
C ILE A 155 -8.54 -2.03 8.47
N SER A 156 -9.04 -0.83 8.12
CA SER A 156 -10.40 -0.42 8.51
C SER A 156 -11.50 -1.19 7.76
N ARG A 157 -11.21 -1.75 6.58
CA ARG A 157 -12.15 -2.53 5.79
C ARG A 157 -12.22 -3.98 6.24
N ASP A 158 -11.08 -4.53 6.64
CA ASP A 158 -10.90 -5.98 6.81
C ASP A 158 -10.85 -6.40 8.29
N VAL A 159 -11.30 -5.53 9.24
CA VAL A 159 -11.24 -5.78 10.71
C VAL A 159 -11.76 -7.17 11.10
N ILE A 160 -12.85 -7.63 10.48
CA ILE A 160 -13.43 -8.95 10.77
C ILE A 160 -12.55 -10.07 10.21
N GLU A 161 -12.20 -9.98 8.94
CA GLU A 161 -11.35 -10.96 8.26
C GLU A 161 -9.98 -11.09 8.95
N ASP A 162 -9.42 -9.95 9.40
CA ASP A 162 -8.17 -9.92 10.15
C ASP A 162 -8.33 -10.57 11.54
N SER A 163 -9.41 -10.28 12.25
CA SER A 163 -9.67 -10.89 13.58
C SER A 163 -9.88 -12.40 13.51
N GLU A 164 -10.53 -12.90 12.47
CA GLU A 164 -10.66 -14.34 12.19
C GLU A 164 -9.30 -15.02 11.97
N ASN A 165 -8.31 -14.26 11.49
CA ASN A 165 -6.92 -14.71 11.32
C ASN A 165 -6.01 -14.33 12.51
N ASN A 166 -6.57 -14.04 13.68
CA ASN A 166 -5.86 -13.62 14.89
C ASN A 166 -4.99 -12.35 14.70
N ARG A 167 -5.38 -11.47 13.77
CA ARG A 167 -4.72 -10.18 13.50
C ARG A 167 -5.57 -9.04 13.99
N PHE A 168 -5.10 -8.31 14.99
CA PHE A 168 -5.79 -7.20 15.64
C PHE A 168 -5.00 -5.92 15.45
N TYR A 169 -5.04 -5.37 14.24
CA TYR A 169 -4.37 -4.10 13.91
C TYR A 169 -5.07 -2.90 14.54
N ILE A 170 -6.40 -2.97 14.69
CA ILE A 170 -7.26 -2.06 15.45
C ILE A 170 -8.35 -2.90 16.15
N ASN A 171 -9.01 -2.31 17.14
CA ASN A 171 -10.11 -3.01 17.81
C ASN A 171 -11.37 -3.03 16.92
N GLU A 172 -12.22 -4.05 17.13
CA GLU A 172 -13.52 -4.20 16.47
C GLU A 172 -14.55 -3.24 17.09
N ASN A 173 -14.31 -1.95 16.90
CA ASN A 173 -15.14 -0.87 17.42
C ASN A 173 -15.27 0.23 16.36
N PHE A 174 -16.49 0.66 16.14
CA PHE A 174 -16.80 1.55 15.01
C PHE A 174 -16.14 2.93 15.14
N GLU A 175 -15.94 3.43 16.35
CA GLU A 175 -15.25 4.70 16.57
C GLU A 175 -13.77 4.61 16.16
N GLU A 176 -13.11 3.49 16.48
CA GLU A 176 -11.72 3.26 16.10
C GLU A 176 -11.58 3.04 14.59
N ILE A 177 -12.51 2.29 13.98
CA ILE A 177 -12.60 2.15 12.51
C ILE A 177 -12.72 3.54 11.86
N LEU A 178 -13.62 4.39 12.35
CA LEU A 178 -13.80 5.76 11.83
C LEU A 178 -12.58 6.64 12.08
N SER A 179 -11.95 6.54 13.24
CA SER A 179 -10.71 7.25 13.56
C SER A 179 -9.59 6.88 12.60
N THR A 180 -9.42 5.58 12.31
CA THR A 180 -8.42 5.06 11.38
C THR A 180 -8.69 5.54 9.95
N ILE A 181 -9.96 5.55 9.50
CA ILE A 181 -10.32 6.13 8.19
C ILE A 181 -10.10 7.64 8.14
N ASN A 182 -10.32 8.37 9.23
CA ASN A 182 -10.02 9.80 9.29
C ASN A 182 -8.52 10.05 9.21
N LEU A 183 -7.72 9.22 9.87
CA LEU A 183 -6.26 9.25 9.74
C LEU A 183 -5.83 8.97 8.30
N ALA A 184 -6.38 7.92 7.65
CA ALA A 184 -6.14 7.63 6.24
C ALA A 184 -6.48 8.83 5.34
N ASP A 185 -7.62 9.50 5.58
CA ASP A 185 -8.02 10.69 4.84
C ASP A 185 -7.01 11.84 4.95
N THR A 186 -6.36 12.01 6.11
CA THR A 186 -5.30 13.00 6.30
C THR A 186 -4.08 12.69 5.43
N PHE A 187 -3.66 11.43 5.41
CA PHE A 187 -2.58 10.97 4.54
C PHE A 187 -2.93 11.08 3.04
N TYR A 188 -4.18 10.74 2.64
CA TYR A 188 -4.64 10.98 1.27
C TYR A 188 -4.62 12.45 0.88
N LYS A 189 -4.97 13.37 1.77
CA LYS A 189 -4.93 14.81 1.50
C LYS A 189 -3.49 15.30 1.34
N ASN A 190 -2.60 14.88 2.24
CA ASN A 190 -1.20 15.29 2.22
C ASN A 190 -0.47 14.81 0.95
N SER A 191 -0.75 13.57 0.51
CA SER A 191 -0.12 12.98 -0.67
C SER A 191 -0.60 13.59 -1.99
N PHE A 192 -1.77 14.23 -2.03
CA PHE A 192 -2.40 14.68 -3.27
C PHE A 192 -1.54 15.62 -4.10
N TYR A 193 -1.02 16.66 -3.48
CA TYR A 193 -0.33 17.74 -4.21
C TYR A 193 1.00 17.31 -4.83
N SER A 194 1.63 16.30 -4.26
CA SER A 194 2.92 15.79 -4.76
C SER A 194 2.76 14.91 -6.01
N ILE A 195 1.53 14.51 -6.37
CA ILE A 195 1.25 13.77 -7.60
C ILE A 195 1.65 14.61 -8.84
N LYS A 196 1.67 15.95 -8.74
CA LYS A 196 2.15 16.81 -9.82
C LYS A 196 3.63 16.62 -10.19
N ASP A 197 4.42 16.06 -9.28
CA ASP A 197 5.85 15.80 -9.52
C ASP A 197 6.08 14.45 -10.23
N ILE A 198 5.03 13.64 -10.39
CA ILE A 198 5.03 12.43 -11.23
C ILE A 198 4.99 12.87 -12.72
N PRO A 199 5.72 12.23 -13.62
CA PRO A 199 5.59 12.47 -15.06
C PRO A 199 4.13 12.42 -15.52
N ILE A 200 3.72 13.34 -16.39
CA ILE A 200 2.32 13.55 -16.77
C ILE A 200 1.62 12.28 -17.27
N SER A 201 2.36 11.41 -17.98
CA SER A 201 1.88 10.13 -18.49
C SER A 201 1.44 9.13 -17.42
N PHE A 202 1.81 9.35 -16.14
CA PHE A 202 1.49 8.42 -15.04
C PHE A 202 0.53 9.02 -14.01
N ARG A 203 0.37 10.37 -13.99
CA ARG A 203 -0.43 11.09 -12.97
C ARG A 203 -1.86 10.57 -12.90
N PHE A 204 -2.48 10.39 -14.06
CA PHE A 204 -3.88 9.98 -14.13
C PHE A 204 -4.11 8.62 -13.47
N SER A 205 -3.25 7.65 -13.74
CA SER A 205 -3.32 6.33 -13.10
C SER A 205 -3.26 6.42 -11.56
N ILE A 206 -2.34 7.24 -11.04
CA ILE A 206 -2.20 7.40 -9.57
C ILE A 206 -3.41 8.13 -8.97
N LEU A 207 -3.97 9.12 -9.65
CA LEU A 207 -5.21 9.79 -9.22
C LEU A 207 -6.39 8.82 -9.18
N VAL A 208 -6.53 7.96 -10.20
CA VAL A 208 -7.57 6.91 -10.24
C VAL A 208 -7.38 5.93 -9.08
N ALA A 209 -6.16 5.39 -8.87
CA ALA A 209 -5.87 4.50 -7.76
C ALA A 209 -6.24 5.13 -6.41
N ARG A 210 -5.77 6.37 -6.18
CA ARG A 210 -6.04 7.13 -4.96
C ARG A 210 -7.55 7.31 -4.72
N ARG A 211 -8.31 7.70 -5.75
CA ARG A 211 -9.77 7.91 -5.61
C ARG A 211 -10.51 6.62 -5.33
N VAL A 212 -10.22 5.57 -6.09
CA VAL A 212 -10.88 4.27 -5.93
C VAL A 212 -10.63 3.71 -4.52
N TYR A 213 -9.40 3.78 -4.01
CA TYR A 213 -9.11 3.35 -2.63
C TYR A 213 -9.80 4.22 -1.58
N ARG A 214 -9.72 5.54 -1.71
CA ARG A 214 -10.37 6.46 -0.79
C ARG A 214 -11.88 6.29 -0.75
N LYS A 215 -12.51 5.87 -1.87
CA LYS A 215 -13.94 5.55 -1.94
C LYS A 215 -14.33 4.43 -0.98
N ILE A 216 -13.46 3.44 -0.73
CA ILE A 216 -13.70 2.39 0.26
C ILE A 216 -13.93 3.03 1.63
N GLY A 217 -13.06 3.94 2.05
CA GLY A 217 -13.19 4.66 3.33
C GLY A 217 -14.51 5.46 3.42
N HIS A 218 -14.92 6.13 2.34
CA HIS A 218 -16.21 6.83 2.31
C HIS A 218 -17.38 5.85 2.47
N LYS A 219 -17.31 4.66 1.88
CA LYS A 219 -18.35 3.63 2.04
C LYS A 219 -18.41 3.10 3.46
N ILE A 220 -17.26 2.95 4.13
CA ILE A 220 -17.20 2.56 5.56
C ILE A 220 -17.87 3.62 6.43
N LYS A 221 -17.50 4.90 6.26
CA LYS A 221 -18.12 6.04 7.01
C LYS A 221 -19.63 6.07 6.86
N ASN A 222 -20.17 5.70 5.69
CA ASN A 222 -21.61 5.70 5.44
C ASN A 222 -22.37 4.57 6.14
N LYS A 223 -21.69 3.61 6.81
CA LYS A 223 -22.35 2.52 7.55
C LYS A 223 -23.00 3.00 8.84
N LYS A 224 -22.58 4.14 9.39
CA LYS A 224 -23.13 4.84 10.55
C LYS A 224 -22.93 4.16 11.89
N ASN A 225 -22.88 2.84 11.98
CA ASN A 225 -22.64 2.08 13.20
C ASN A 225 -21.99 0.73 12.91
N LEU A 226 -21.53 0.04 13.97
CA LEU A 226 -20.85 -1.24 13.89
C LEU A 226 -21.74 -2.33 13.29
N GLU A 227 -23.00 -2.41 13.68
CA GLU A 227 -23.93 -3.42 13.19
C GLU A 227 -24.09 -3.36 11.66
N ASN A 228 -24.30 -2.17 11.11
CA ASN A 228 -24.38 -1.98 9.66
C ASN A 228 -23.06 -2.26 8.95
N TYR A 229 -21.93 -2.02 9.61
CA TYR A 229 -20.62 -2.37 9.09
C TYR A 229 -20.44 -3.89 9.03
N LEU A 230 -20.71 -4.61 10.12
CA LEU A 230 -20.61 -6.07 10.21
C LEU A 230 -21.53 -6.77 9.19
N ASN A 231 -22.78 -6.31 9.09
CA ASN A 231 -23.78 -6.90 8.19
C ASN A 231 -23.53 -6.60 6.70
N SER A 232 -22.58 -5.72 6.36
CA SER A 232 -22.35 -5.34 4.96
C SER A 232 -21.45 -6.29 4.17
N GLY A 233 -20.83 -7.27 4.84
CA GLY A 233 -19.78 -8.08 4.24
C GLY A 233 -18.59 -7.23 3.76
N LYS A 234 -17.72 -7.80 2.95
CA LYS A 234 -16.52 -7.10 2.47
C LYS A 234 -16.88 -5.89 1.61
N ILE A 235 -16.47 -4.71 2.05
CA ILE A 235 -16.74 -3.42 1.38
C ILE A 235 -15.76 -3.24 0.21
N TYR A 236 -16.30 -3.13 -0.99
CA TYR A 236 -15.52 -2.91 -2.22
C TYR A 236 -16.14 -1.83 -3.11
N VAL A 237 -15.36 -1.34 -4.06
CA VAL A 237 -15.82 -0.38 -5.08
C VAL A 237 -16.27 -1.16 -6.31
N SER A 238 -17.55 -1.04 -6.69
CA SER A 238 -18.12 -1.69 -7.86
C SER A 238 -17.53 -1.13 -9.16
N ASN A 239 -17.70 -1.84 -10.28
CA ASN A 239 -17.17 -1.37 -11.55
C ASN A 239 -17.80 -0.02 -11.99
N VAL A 240 -19.08 0.19 -11.71
CA VAL A 240 -19.76 1.47 -11.98
C VAL A 240 -19.14 2.60 -11.15
N GLU A 241 -18.90 2.36 -9.86
CA GLU A 241 -18.23 3.34 -8.99
C GLU A 241 -16.79 3.61 -9.46
N LYS A 242 -16.04 2.58 -9.90
CA LYS A 242 -14.69 2.77 -10.46
C LYS A 242 -14.72 3.66 -11.71
N VAL A 243 -15.66 3.45 -12.62
CA VAL A 243 -15.84 4.33 -13.80
C VAL A 243 -16.12 5.76 -13.36
N PHE A 244 -17.03 5.95 -12.41
CA PHE A 244 -17.35 7.28 -11.88
C PHE A 244 -16.16 7.95 -11.21
N GLU A 245 -15.43 7.25 -10.34
CA GLU A 245 -14.21 7.78 -9.72
C GLU A 245 -13.09 8.05 -10.74
N THR A 246 -13.02 7.27 -11.81
CA THR A 246 -12.10 7.53 -12.94
C THR A 246 -12.46 8.83 -13.64
N PHE A 247 -13.73 9.07 -13.93
CA PHE A 247 -14.19 10.34 -14.50
C PHE A 247 -13.87 11.53 -13.60
N LEU A 248 -14.13 11.40 -12.29
CA LEU A 248 -13.79 12.45 -11.32
C LEU A 248 -12.26 12.69 -11.19
N SER A 249 -11.43 11.71 -11.55
CA SER A 249 -9.96 11.87 -11.56
C SER A 249 -9.49 12.87 -12.63
N ILE A 250 -10.29 13.12 -13.67
CA ILE A 250 -10.02 14.17 -14.67
C ILE A 250 -10.06 15.55 -14.01
N PHE A 251 -11.05 15.79 -13.14
CA PHE A 251 -11.13 17.04 -12.39
C PHE A 251 -10.00 17.19 -11.39
N ASP A 252 -9.58 16.07 -10.74
CA ASP A 252 -8.41 16.09 -9.85
C ASP A 252 -7.12 16.40 -10.64
N LEU A 253 -6.98 15.92 -11.87
CA LEU A 253 -5.84 16.25 -12.73
C LEU A 253 -5.79 17.75 -13.05
N ILE A 254 -6.93 18.37 -13.36
CA ILE A 254 -7.05 19.82 -13.59
C ILE A 254 -6.74 20.58 -12.28
N ARG A 255 -7.39 20.18 -11.17
CA ARG A 255 -7.18 20.80 -9.86
C ARG A 255 -5.72 20.74 -9.43
N LEU A 256 -5.02 19.66 -9.71
CA LEU A 256 -3.62 19.46 -9.37
C LEU A 256 -2.71 20.53 -10.00
N SER A 257 -3.06 21.02 -11.20
CA SER A 257 -2.30 22.07 -11.91
C SER A 257 -2.38 23.44 -11.23
N PHE A 258 -3.47 23.69 -10.49
CA PHE A 258 -3.70 24.98 -9.81
C PHE A 258 -3.49 24.94 -8.30
N SER A 259 -3.17 23.77 -7.74
CA SER A 259 -3.09 23.60 -6.30
C SER A 259 -1.68 23.79 -5.77
N HIS A 260 -1.59 24.39 -4.58
CA HIS A 260 -0.34 24.55 -3.81
C HIS A 260 -0.33 23.55 -2.65
N LYS A 261 0.87 23.14 -2.22
CA LYS A 261 1.02 22.26 -1.06
C LYS A 261 0.52 23.00 0.19
N LEU A 262 -0.36 22.35 0.95
CA LEU A 262 -0.74 22.80 2.29
C LEU A 262 0.39 22.47 3.28
N ASP A 263 0.39 23.12 4.45
CA ASP A 263 1.30 22.80 5.54
C ASP A 263 1.21 21.29 5.90
N ASP A 264 2.32 20.75 6.35
CA ASP A 264 2.48 19.33 6.62
C ASP A 264 1.71 18.90 7.88
N GLN A 265 0.41 18.61 7.71
CA GLN A 265 -0.50 18.22 8.80
C GLN A 265 -0.14 16.87 9.44
N ILE A 266 0.75 16.09 8.80
CA ILE A 266 1.14 14.76 9.27
C ILE A 266 2.56 14.70 9.82
N GLN A 267 3.19 15.85 10.07
CA GLN A 267 4.56 15.90 10.63
C GLN A 267 4.66 15.13 11.96
N HIS A 268 3.64 15.22 12.82
CA HIS A 268 3.60 14.47 14.06
C HIS A 268 3.58 12.96 13.81
N ASP A 269 2.80 12.48 12.83
CA ASP A 269 2.69 11.08 12.47
C ASP A 269 3.98 10.54 11.85
N HIS A 270 4.67 11.34 11.02
CA HIS A 270 6.02 11.01 10.55
C HIS A 270 7.03 10.89 11.70
N ASN A 271 6.92 11.75 12.72
CA ASN A 271 7.80 11.67 13.88
C ASN A 271 7.61 10.38 14.67
N LEU A 272 6.36 9.84 14.75
CA LEU A 272 6.11 8.54 15.35
C LEU A 272 6.82 7.41 14.58
N ILE A 273 6.76 7.43 13.25
CA ILE A 273 7.48 6.46 12.41
C ILE A 273 8.99 6.62 12.59
N ASN A 274 9.49 7.87 12.61
CA ASN A 274 10.93 8.17 12.73
C ASN A 274 11.54 7.76 14.07
N GLN A 275 10.74 7.47 15.11
CA GLN A 275 11.25 6.89 16.35
C GLN A 275 11.83 5.49 16.14
N GLU A 276 11.46 4.80 15.08
CA GLU A 276 11.92 3.44 14.77
C GLU A 276 12.60 3.35 13.41
N ILE A 277 12.11 4.09 12.43
CA ILE A 277 12.55 4.04 11.03
C ILE A 277 12.84 5.46 10.55
N ASN A 278 14.10 5.76 10.25
CA ASN A 278 14.46 7.06 9.70
C ASN A 278 14.00 7.18 8.22
N LEU A 279 12.85 7.80 8.01
CA LEU A 279 12.27 7.98 6.66
C LEU A 279 13.22 8.75 5.71
N ASN A 280 14.04 9.67 6.23
CA ASN A 280 14.96 10.44 5.39
C ASN A 280 16.12 9.60 4.83
N GLU A 281 16.45 8.49 5.47
CA GLU A 281 17.44 7.53 4.97
C GLU A 281 16.88 6.58 3.91
N ARG A 282 15.56 6.50 3.76
CA ARG A 282 14.87 5.65 2.78
C ARG A 282 14.58 6.36 1.47
N ILE A 283 14.57 7.70 1.48
CA ILE A 283 14.18 8.56 0.36
C ILE A 283 15.34 8.91 -0.56
#